data_8c5e5e79460a5beb3dff9155a5181b84
#
_entry.id   8c5e5e79460a5beb3dff9155a5181b84
#
_cell.length_a   1.000
_cell.length_b   1.000
_cell.length_c   1.000
_cell.angle_alpha   90.00
_cell.angle_beta   90.00
_cell.angle_gamma   90.00
#
_symmetry.space_group_name_H-M   'P 1'
#
loop_
_entity.id
_entity.type
_entity.pdbx_description
1 polymer ?
#
loop_
_entity_poly.entity_id
_entity_poly.type
_entity_poly.pdbx_seq_one_letter_code
_entity_poly.pdbx_strand_id
1 'polypeptide(L)'
;MRGHAAPVISPLPGSKYKPTLAKAIVDKMHSEIQVALKFVISFLYNKLPRRRVNLFGEELENALRDKFQGHWYPDKPFKGSAYRCLKITDPADPVLNRAARESGNPITDIIENLPADLAVWIDPGEVSYRMGEKGAVKILFSEKDVQQGNPAIDDLSPEVRSFLTLDTVTNSLNGISLSSGNTFYNNKNHKNCT
;
A
#
# COMPACT_ATOMS: atom_id res chain seq x y z
N MET A 1 -22.22 31.77 50.12
CA MET A 1 -21.65 31.45 48.81
C MET A 1 -21.98 30.00 48.49
N ARG A 2 -22.93 29.78 47.58
CA ARG A 2 -23.37 28.42 47.19
C ARG A 2 -22.68 28.09 45.84
N GLY A 3 -21.76 27.11 45.90
CA GLY A 3 -21.09 26.59 44.71
C GLY A 3 -22.06 25.71 43.88
N HIS A 4 -22.27 26.10 42.61
CA HIS A 4 -22.99 25.28 41.66
C HIS A 4 -21.98 24.29 41.02
N ALA A 5 -22.19 23.02 41.32
CA ALA A 5 -21.51 21.94 40.64
C ALA A 5 -22.12 21.75 39.22
N ALA A 6 -21.31 21.76 38.20
CA ALA A 6 -21.74 21.47 36.84
C ALA A 6 -22.11 20.00 36.69
N PRO A 7 -23.14 19.64 35.89
CA PRO A 7 -23.53 18.24 35.70
C PRO A 7 -22.49 17.47 34.89
N VAL A 8 -22.03 16.35 35.42
CA VAL A 8 -21.21 15.37 34.73
C VAL A 8 -22.12 14.62 33.75
N ILE A 9 -21.97 14.86 32.45
CA ILE A 9 -22.68 14.13 31.42
C ILE A 9 -21.90 12.83 31.17
N SER A 10 -22.39 11.71 31.68
CA SER A 10 -21.90 10.39 31.34
C SER A 10 -22.28 10.04 29.88
N PRO A 11 -21.35 9.51 29.06
CA PRO A 11 -21.69 9.10 27.70
C PRO A 11 -22.58 7.87 27.72
N LEU A 12 -23.67 7.88 26.97
CA LEU A 12 -24.60 6.77 26.77
C LEU A 12 -23.91 5.58 26.10
N PRO A 13 -24.09 4.35 26.57
CA PRO A 13 -23.60 3.16 25.89
C PRO A 13 -24.47 2.84 24.67
N GLY A 14 -23.87 2.77 23.47
CA GLY A 14 -24.54 2.27 22.27
C GLY A 14 -24.44 3.08 21.00
N SER A 15 -23.65 4.13 20.94
CA SER A 15 -23.38 4.83 19.66
C SER A 15 -22.44 3.96 18.80
N LYS A 16 -23.02 3.20 17.85
CA LYS A 16 -22.24 2.63 16.72
C LYS A 16 -21.71 3.80 15.90
N TYR A 17 -20.49 4.22 16.18
CA TYR A 17 -19.78 5.21 15.40
C TYR A 17 -19.69 4.71 13.96
N LYS A 18 -20.53 5.25 13.06
CA LYS A 18 -20.27 5.15 11.63
C LYS A 18 -19.01 5.98 11.37
N PRO A 19 -17.92 5.38 10.84
CA PRO A 19 -16.73 6.16 10.52
C PRO A 19 -17.14 7.29 9.59
N THR A 20 -16.69 8.52 9.89
CA THR A 20 -16.89 9.67 9.01
C THR A 20 -16.29 9.30 7.64
N LEU A 21 -16.94 9.68 6.54
CA LEU A 21 -16.49 9.40 5.16
C LEU A 21 -14.99 9.71 4.97
N ALA A 22 -14.52 10.80 5.54
CA ALA A 22 -13.09 11.17 5.52
C ALA A 22 -12.20 10.11 6.18
N LYS A 23 -12.62 9.52 7.32
CA LYS A 23 -11.86 8.46 7.99
C LYS A 23 -11.83 7.19 7.14
N ALA A 24 -12.97 6.79 6.54
CA ALA A 24 -13.02 5.63 5.66
C ALA A 24 -12.11 5.78 4.42
N ILE A 25 -12.00 6.99 3.86
CA ILE A 25 -11.09 7.30 2.75
C ILE A 25 -9.63 7.17 3.19
N VAL A 26 -9.27 7.67 4.37
CA VAL A 26 -7.91 7.58 4.92
C VAL A 26 -7.57 6.12 5.24
N ASP A 27 -8.49 5.37 5.83
CA ASP A 27 -8.28 3.95 6.16
C ASP A 27 -8.07 3.11 4.89
N LYS A 28 -8.81 3.40 3.81
CA LYS A 28 -8.61 2.75 2.50
C LYS A 28 -7.26 3.12 1.87
N MET A 29 -6.92 4.39 1.79
CA MET A 29 -5.61 4.83 1.29
C MET A 29 -4.46 4.15 2.04
N HIS A 30 -4.62 3.97 3.35
CA HIS A 30 -3.63 3.27 4.17
C HIS A 30 -3.48 1.80 3.77
N SER A 31 -4.56 1.09 3.46
CA SER A 31 -4.49 -0.33 3.08
C SER A 31 -3.75 -0.54 1.76
N GLU A 32 -3.99 0.28 0.74
CA GLU A 32 -3.29 0.19 -0.53
C GLU A 32 -1.80 0.55 -0.39
N ILE A 33 -1.48 1.58 0.41
CA ILE A 33 -0.08 1.91 0.73
C ILE A 33 0.60 0.72 1.42
N GLN A 34 -0.04 0.07 2.39
CA GLN A 34 0.52 -1.09 3.08
C GLN A 34 0.82 -2.27 2.13
N VAL A 35 -0.06 -2.55 1.17
CA VAL A 35 0.19 -3.58 0.15
C VAL A 35 1.43 -3.25 -0.67
N ALA A 36 1.53 -2.01 -1.17
CA ALA A 36 2.68 -1.56 -1.95
C ALA A 36 3.99 -1.61 -1.13
N LEU A 37 3.94 -1.17 0.13
CA LEU A 37 5.09 -1.20 1.03
C LEU A 37 5.59 -2.62 1.26
N LYS A 38 4.70 -3.54 1.62
CA LYS A 38 5.05 -4.96 1.82
C LYS A 38 5.73 -5.54 0.59
N PHE A 39 5.21 -5.24 -0.59
CA PHE A 39 5.80 -5.66 -1.84
C PHE A 39 7.22 -5.09 -2.02
N VAL A 40 7.41 -3.78 -1.86
CA VAL A 40 8.73 -3.13 -2.03
C VAL A 40 9.74 -3.63 -1.00
N ILE A 41 9.37 -3.64 0.29
CA ILE A 41 10.30 -4.05 1.35
C ILE A 41 10.62 -5.55 1.32
N SER A 42 9.78 -6.39 0.69
CA SER A 42 10.05 -7.82 0.53
C SER A 42 11.37 -8.10 -0.21
N PHE A 43 11.75 -7.23 -1.16
CA PHE A 43 13.03 -7.33 -1.88
C PHE A 43 14.24 -6.98 -1.02
N LEU A 44 14.05 -6.21 0.04
CA LEU A 44 15.11 -5.73 0.94
C LEU A 44 15.39 -6.71 2.10
N TYR A 45 14.38 -7.53 2.47
CA TYR A 45 14.59 -8.56 3.48
C TYR A 45 15.63 -9.59 3.01
N ASN A 46 16.43 -10.08 3.95
CA ASN A 46 17.58 -10.96 3.72
C ASN A 46 18.77 -10.34 2.95
N LYS A 47 18.65 -9.08 2.51
CA LYS A 47 19.75 -8.33 1.89
C LYS A 47 20.25 -7.22 2.81
N LEU A 48 19.34 -6.59 3.55
CA LEU A 48 19.65 -5.56 4.54
C LEU A 48 19.20 -5.98 5.94
N PRO A 49 19.80 -5.42 7.00
CA PRO A 49 19.39 -5.70 8.38
C PRO A 49 17.91 -5.39 8.60
N ARG A 50 17.17 -6.34 9.17
CA ARG A 50 15.71 -6.27 9.34
C ARG A 50 15.24 -4.98 9.99
N ARG A 51 15.94 -4.51 11.03
CA ARG A 51 15.62 -3.25 11.70
C ARG A 51 15.70 -2.05 10.74
N ARG A 52 16.69 -2.00 9.86
CA ARG A 52 16.84 -0.94 8.87
C ARG A 52 15.71 -0.97 7.84
N VAL A 53 15.34 -2.17 7.38
CA VAL A 53 14.23 -2.35 6.43
C VAL A 53 12.91 -1.89 7.05
N ASN A 54 12.65 -2.24 8.31
CA ASN A 54 11.44 -1.81 9.00
C ASN A 54 11.35 -0.28 9.14
N LEU A 55 12.44 0.37 9.60
CA LEU A 55 12.48 1.84 9.70
C LEU A 55 12.30 2.50 8.33
N PHE A 56 12.92 1.96 7.29
CA PHE A 56 12.72 2.46 5.94
C PHE A 56 11.26 2.31 5.50
N GLY A 57 10.61 1.19 5.80
CA GLY A 57 9.20 0.96 5.49
C GLY A 57 8.28 1.97 6.18
N GLU A 58 8.51 2.24 7.48
CA GLU A 58 7.75 3.24 8.26
C GLU A 58 7.90 4.65 7.66
N GLU A 59 9.12 5.06 7.33
CA GLU A 59 9.38 6.37 6.75
C GLU A 59 8.86 6.49 5.31
N LEU A 60 8.90 5.40 4.52
CA LEU A 60 8.33 5.37 3.19
C LEU A 60 6.79 5.47 3.24
N GLU A 61 6.15 4.82 4.22
CA GLU A 61 4.73 4.98 4.46
C GLU A 61 4.34 6.44 4.74
N ASN A 62 5.07 7.09 5.67
CA ASN A 62 4.84 8.48 6.02
C ASN A 62 5.00 9.39 4.78
N ALA A 63 6.07 9.19 4.00
CA ALA A 63 6.32 9.97 2.80
C ALA A 63 5.26 9.78 1.71
N LEU A 64 4.74 8.55 1.53
CA LEU A 64 3.66 8.25 0.58
C LEU A 64 2.33 8.85 1.03
N ARG A 65 2.01 8.78 2.31
CA ARG A 65 0.81 9.43 2.87
C ARG A 65 0.81 10.93 2.63
N ASP A 66 1.94 11.59 2.90
CA ASP A 66 2.11 13.02 2.66
C ASP A 66 1.95 13.34 1.17
N LYS A 67 2.60 12.57 0.29
CA LYS A 67 2.53 12.73 -1.18
C LYS A 67 1.09 12.61 -1.68
N PHE A 68 0.32 11.66 -1.15
CA PHE A 68 -1.04 11.39 -1.63
C PHE A 68 -2.10 12.27 -0.98
N GLN A 69 -1.76 13.05 0.03
CA GLN A 69 -2.70 13.99 0.66
C GLN A 69 -3.24 14.98 -0.39
N GLY A 70 -4.57 15.03 -0.54
CA GLY A 70 -5.24 15.85 -1.55
C GLY A 70 -5.21 15.29 -2.98
N HIS A 71 -4.54 14.15 -3.20
CA HIS A 71 -4.44 13.48 -4.50
C HIS A 71 -5.04 12.06 -4.51
N TRP A 72 -5.94 11.76 -3.58
CA TRP A 72 -6.64 10.50 -3.46
C TRP A 72 -8.10 10.65 -3.87
N TYR A 73 -8.49 10.02 -5.00
CA TYR A 73 -9.81 10.20 -5.62
C TYR A 73 -10.54 8.86 -5.75
N PRO A 74 -11.24 8.37 -4.70
CA PRO A 74 -11.94 7.06 -4.73
C PRO A 74 -13.00 6.95 -5.85
N ASP A 75 -13.71 8.06 -6.15
CA ASP A 75 -14.73 8.10 -7.19
C ASP A 75 -14.15 8.11 -8.62
N LYS A 76 -12.87 8.42 -8.76
CA LYS A 76 -12.14 8.49 -10.03
C LYS A 76 -10.73 7.89 -9.87
N PRO A 77 -10.61 6.56 -9.65
CA PRO A 77 -9.35 5.91 -9.25
C PRO A 77 -8.15 6.23 -10.15
N PHE A 78 -8.38 6.31 -11.46
CA PHE A 78 -7.30 6.58 -12.42
C PHE A 78 -6.88 8.06 -12.51
N LYS A 79 -7.66 8.99 -11.93
CA LYS A 79 -7.27 10.40 -11.87
C LYS A 79 -6.05 10.54 -10.98
N GLY A 80 -4.95 11.05 -11.53
CA GLY A 80 -3.69 11.25 -10.81
C GLY A 80 -2.89 9.96 -10.56
N SER A 81 -3.17 8.85 -11.26
CA SER A 81 -2.45 7.58 -11.10
C SER A 81 -0.95 7.74 -11.37
N ALA A 82 -0.56 8.51 -12.39
CA ALA A 82 0.85 8.80 -12.67
C ALA A 82 1.57 9.50 -11.49
N TYR A 83 0.87 10.40 -10.79
CA TYR A 83 1.39 11.05 -9.59
C TYR A 83 1.57 10.09 -8.41
N ARG A 84 0.70 9.08 -8.29
CA ARG A 84 0.78 8.04 -7.25
C ARG A 84 1.67 6.86 -7.64
N CYS A 85 2.35 6.93 -8.76
CA CYS A 85 3.36 5.95 -9.13
C CYS A 85 4.63 6.17 -8.29
N LEU A 86 5.08 5.10 -7.64
CA LEU A 86 6.40 5.02 -7.02
C LEU A 86 7.37 4.43 -8.04
N LYS A 87 8.30 5.26 -8.51
CA LYS A 87 9.25 4.89 -9.55
C LYS A 87 10.63 4.63 -8.95
N ILE A 88 11.17 3.45 -9.23
CA ILE A 88 12.50 3.02 -8.77
C ILE A 88 13.41 2.97 -10.00
N THR A 89 13.85 4.14 -10.42
CA THR A 89 14.78 4.34 -11.54
C THR A 89 15.71 5.50 -11.19
N ASP A 90 16.71 5.75 -12.00
CA ASP A 90 17.53 6.97 -11.88
C ASP A 90 16.92 8.09 -12.76
N PRO A 91 16.54 9.24 -12.18
CA PRO A 91 16.56 9.56 -10.75
C PRO A 91 15.43 8.88 -9.96
N ALA A 92 15.75 8.43 -8.73
CA ALA A 92 14.78 7.82 -7.84
C ALA A 92 13.68 8.80 -7.41
N ASP A 93 12.46 8.28 -7.20
CA ASP A 93 11.35 9.09 -6.69
C ASP A 93 11.77 9.81 -5.38
N PRO A 94 11.48 11.11 -5.24
CA PRO A 94 11.82 11.88 -4.04
C PRO A 94 11.36 11.26 -2.72
N VAL A 95 10.26 10.49 -2.70
CA VAL A 95 9.79 9.82 -1.48
C VAL A 95 10.76 8.72 -1.01
N LEU A 96 11.43 8.03 -1.94
CA LEU A 96 12.48 7.03 -1.60
C LEU A 96 13.70 7.71 -0.98
N ASN A 97 14.14 8.81 -1.57
CA ASN A 97 15.26 9.59 -1.02
C ASN A 97 14.94 10.13 0.39
N ARG A 98 13.70 10.61 0.58
CA ARG A 98 13.23 11.07 1.89
C ARG A 98 13.23 9.93 2.90
N ALA A 99 12.60 8.80 2.57
CA ALA A 99 12.50 7.64 3.46
C ALA A 99 13.88 7.08 3.81
N ALA A 100 14.80 6.97 2.85
CA ALA A 100 16.16 6.52 3.09
C ALA A 100 16.91 7.44 4.07
N ARG A 101 16.81 8.77 3.88
CA ARG A 101 17.43 9.76 4.76
C ARG A 101 16.86 9.70 6.18
N GLU A 102 15.53 9.70 6.34
CA GLU A 102 14.85 9.71 7.65
C GLU A 102 15.12 8.40 8.42
N SER A 103 15.22 7.28 7.72
CA SER A 103 15.55 5.97 8.32
C SER A 103 17.05 5.73 8.53
N GLY A 104 17.90 6.69 8.12
CA GLY A 104 19.37 6.56 8.22
C GLY A 104 19.97 5.48 7.31
N ASN A 105 19.31 5.15 6.22
CA ASN A 105 19.80 4.22 5.20
C ASN A 105 20.42 4.99 4.03
N PRO A 106 21.59 4.58 3.50
CA PRO A 106 22.06 5.08 2.23
C PRO A 106 21.03 4.73 1.11
N ILE A 107 20.68 5.69 0.28
CA ILE A 107 19.74 5.45 -0.83
C ILE A 107 20.28 4.41 -1.82
N THR A 108 21.60 4.35 -1.99
CA THR A 108 22.29 3.36 -2.83
C THR A 108 22.00 1.94 -2.35
N ASP A 109 22.09 1.67 -1.04
CA ASP A 109 21.81 0.35 -0.46
C ASP A 109 20.34 -0.09 -0.75
N ILE A 110 19.43 0.88 -0.79
CA ILE A 110 18.02 0.60 -1.11
C ILE A 110 17.86 0.30 -2.60
N ILE A 111 18.33 1.18 -3.48
CA ILE A 111 18.13 1.06 -4.94
C ILE A 111 18.82 -0.18 -5.51
N GLU A 112 20.05 -0.50 -5.08
CA GLU A 112 20.79 -1.68 -5.54
C GLU A 112 20.11 -3.01 -5.19
N ASN A 113 19.28 -3.01 -4.16
CA ASN A 113 18.56 -4.19 -3.69
C ASN A 113 17.12 -4.29 -4.20
N LEU A 114 16.63 -3.28 -4.90
CA LEU A 114 15.32 -3.30 -5.54
C LEU A 114 15.44 -3.71 -7.02
N PRO A 115 14.40 -4.28 -7.63
CA PRO A 115 14.40 -4.59 -9.05
C PRO A 115 14.60 -3.34 -9.90
N ALA A 116 15.45 -3.46 -10.93
CA ALA A 116 15.66 -2.36 -11.88
C ALA A 116 14.34 -2.01 -12.59
N ASP A 117 14.12 -0.72 -12.81
CA ASP A 117 12.93 -0.17 -13.49
C ASP A 117 11.60 -0.66 -12.90
N LEU A 118 11.57 -0.87 -11.59
CA LEU A 118 10.33 -1.15 -10.87
C LEU A 118 9.48 0.13 -10.80
N ALA A 119 8.22 0.02 -11.20
CA ALA A 119 7.20 1.03 -11.03
C ALA A 119 6.01 0.41 -10.28
N VAL A 120 5.53 1.07 -9.23
CA VAL A 120 4.40 0.63 -8.42
C VAL A 120 3.34 1.73 -8.41
N TRP A 121 2.15 1.44 -8.95
CA TRP A 121 0.99 2.33 -8.89
C TRP A 121 0.15 2.00 -7.67
N ILE A 122 -0.18 3.01 -6.90
CA ILE A 122 -0.98 2.90 -5.67
C ILE A 122 -2.25 3.73 -5.91
N ASP A 123 -3.26 3.07 -6.44
CA ASP A 123 -4.51 3.69 -6.81
C ASP A 123 -5.65 3.28 -5.86
N PRO A 124 -6.69 4.11 -5.68
CA PRO A 124 -7.85 3.72 -4.89
C PRO A 124 -8.47 2.41 -5.38
N GLY A 125 -8.46 1.39 -4.53
CA GLY A 125 -8.99 0.06 -4.81
C GLY A 125 -8.11 -0.83 -5.68
N GLU A 126 -6.90 -0.41 -6.09
CA GLU A 126 -5.98 -1.22 -6.88
C GLU A 126 -4.52 -0.87 -6.60
N VAL A 127 -3.69 -1.87 -6.38
CA VAL A 127 -2.23 -1.73 -6.38
C VAL A 127 -1.68 -2.60 -7.52
N SER A 128 -0.88 -2.00 -8.38
CA SER A 128 -0.28 -2.70 -9.52
C SER A 128 1.20 -2.33 -9.67
N TYR A 129 1.96 -3.18 -10.35
CA TYR A 129 3.39 -2.95 -10.56
C TYR A 129 3.83 -3.37 -11.96
N ARG A 130 5.00 -2.87 -12.36
CA ARG A 130 5.71 -3.27 -13.57
C ARG A 130 7.19 -3.37 -13.26
N MET A 131 7.82 -4.43 -13.71
CA MET A 131 9.28 -4.62 -13.67
C MET A 131 9.85 -4.45 -15.07
N GLY A 132 10.86 -3.59 -15.19
CA GLY A 132 11.46 -3.23 -16.47
C GLY A 132 10.58 -2.30 -17.33
N GLU A 133 11.18 -1.56 -18.24
CA GLU A 133 10.46 -0.59 -19.09
C GLU A 133 9.41 -1.24 -20.00
N LYS A 134 9.70 -2.44 -20.49
CA LYS A 134 8.83 -3.21 -21.41
C LYS A 134 8.01 -4.28 -20.72
N GLY A 135 8.08 -4.36 -19.38
CA GLY A 135 7.35 -5.34 -18.60
C GLY A 135 5.83 -5.14 -18.68
N ALA A 136 5.08 -6.23 -18.54
CA ALA A 136 3.63 -6.14 -18.38
C ALA A 136 3.26 -5.57 -17.00
N VAL A 137 2.18 -4.80 -16.93
CA VAL A 137 1.62 -4.35 -15.66
C VAL A 137 0.89 -5.54 -15.02
N LYS A 138 1.23 -5.85 -13.77
CA LYS A 138 0.65 -6.92 -12.97
C LYS A 138 -0.09 -6.32 -11.77
N ILE A 139 -1.20 -6.92 -11.38
CA ILE A 139 -1.99 -6.49 -10.23
C ILE A 139 -1.49 -7.20 -8.97
N LEU A 140 -1.18 -6.45 -7.92
CA LEU A 140 -0.87 -6.96 -6.58
C LEU A 140 -2.12 -7.09 -5.72
N PHE A 141 -3.02 -6.12 -5.87
CA PHE A 141 -4.24 -6.01 -5.09
C PHE A 141 -5.32 -5.35 -5.93
N SER A 142 -6.52 -5.91 -5.89
CA SER A 142 -7.72 -5.31 -6.47
C SER A 142 -8.90 -5.54 -5.52
N GLU A 143 -9.57 -4.46 -5.11
CA GLU A 143 -10.76 -4.55 -4.27
C GLU A 143 -11.87 -5.37 -4.96
N LYS A 144 -11.93 -5.34 -6.28
CA LYS A 144 -12.90 -6.09 -7.07
C LYS A 144 -12.64 -7.59 -7.01
N ASP A 145 -11.37 -7.99 -7.09
CA ASP A 145 -10.98 -9.41 -7.06
C ASP A 145 -11.19 -10.01 -5.68
N VAL A 146 -10.92 -9.23 -4.62
CA VAL A 146 -11.21 -9.65 -3.23
C VAL A 146 -12.71 -9.88 -3.03
N GLN A 147 -13.58 -9.03 -3.57
CA GLN A 147 -15.04 -9.19 -3.50
C GLN A 147 -15.53 -10.41 -4.30
N GLN A 148 -14.80 -10.84 -5.33
CA GLN A 148 -15.10 -12.00 -6.16
C GLN A 148 -14.43 -13.30 -5.67
N GLY A 149 -13.68 -13.25 -4.57
CA GLY A 149 -12.99 -14.42 -4.00
C GLY A 149 -11.75 -14.88 -4.78
N ASN A 150 -11.17 -14.02 -5.62
CA ASN A 150 -10.06 -14.33 -6.50
C ASN A 150 -8.85 -13.41 -6.20
N PRO A 151 -7.98 -13.73 -5.23
CA PRO A 151 -6.81 -12.89 -4.97
C PRO A 151 -5.78 -13.01 -6.11
N ALA A 152 -5.41 -11.89 -6.72
CA ALA A 152 -4.43 -11.78 -7.82
C ALA A 152 -2.97 -12.09 -7.41
N ILE A 153 -2.75 -12.90 -6.37
CA ILE A 153 -1.44 -13.18 -5.76
C ILE A 153 -0.68 -14.31 -6.47
N ASP A 154 -1.32 -15.02 -7.42
CA ASP A 154 -0.77 -16.29 -7.96
C ASP A 154 0.47 -16.14 -8.84
N ASP A 155 0.76 -14.95 -9.34
CA ASP A 155 1.89 -14.69 -10.24
C ASP A 155 3.14 -14.10 -9.55
N LEU A 156 3.13 -14.02 -8.22
CA LEU A 156 4.25 -13.55 -7.41
C LEU A 156 5.18 -14.69 -7.00
N SER A 157 6.47 -14.34 -6.79
CA SER A 157 7.41 -15.32 -6.24
C SER A 157 6.91 -15.89 -4.90
N PRO A 158 7.22 -17.15 -4.56
CA PRO A 158 6.74 -17.78 -3.33
C PRO A 158 7.08 -16.97 -2.07
N GLU A 159 8.23 -16.29 -2.04
CA GLU A 159 8.68 -15.48 -0.93
C GLU A 159 7.80 -14.24 -0.75
N VAL A 160 7.54 -13.50 -1.83
CA VAL A 160 6.68 -12.31 -1.83
C VAL A 160 5.25 -12.69 -1.49
N ARG A 161 4.74 -13.80 -2.03
CA ARG A 161 3.43 -14.34 -1.71
C ARG A 161 3.30 -14.67 -0.23
N SER A 162 4.25 -15.39 0.33
CA SER A 162 4.27 -15.78 1.75
C SER A 162 4.26 -14.54 2.65
N PHE A 163 5.01 -13.51 2.29
CA PHE A 163 5.08 -12.28 3.03
C PHE A 163 3.77 -11.47 3.00
N LEU A 164 3.10 -11.41 1.84
CA LEU A 164 1.82 -10.73 1.69
C LEU A 164 0.67 -11.46 2.38
N THR A 165 0.69 -12.79 2.44
CA THR A 165 -0.37 -13.60 3.03
C THR A 165 -0.28 -13.70 4.56
N LEU A 166 0.92 -13.66 5.14
CA LEU A 166 1.11 -13.80 6.59
C LEU A 166 0.38 -12.73 7.42
N ASP A 167 0.31 -11.50 6.93
CA ASP A 167 -0.35 -10.40 7.65
C ASP A 167 -1.84 -10.24 7.29
N THR A 168 -2.27 -10.77 6.15
CA THR A 168 -3.70 -10.77 5.78
C THR A 168 -4.48 -11.71 6.69
N VAL A 169 -3.85 -12.78 7.16
CA VAL A 169 -4.46 -13.75 8.10
C VAL A 169 -4.60 -13.17 9.51
N THR A 170 -3.73 -12.26 9.95
CA THR A 170 -3.81 -11.65 11.29
C THR A 170 -4.84 -10.53 11.40
N ASN A 171 -5.22 -9.88 10.29
CA ASN A 171 -6.23 -8.81 10.28
C ASN A 171 -7.61 -9.23 9.73
N SER A 172 -7.77 -10.45 9.27
CA SER A 172 -9.03 -10.98 8.72
C SER A 172 -9.47 -12.25 9.47
N LEU A 173 -9.68 -12.14 10.78
CA LEU A 173 -10.46 -13.13 11.52
C LEU A 173 -11.95 -12.87 11.27
N ASN A 174 -12.41 -13.22 10.05
CA ASN A 174 -13.75 -13.73 9.81
C ASN A 174 -13.79 -14.33 8.39
N GLY A 175 -13.73 -15.63 8.39
CA GLY A 175 -14.02 -16.65 7.41
C GLY A 175 -14.26 -16.27 5.96
N ILE A 176 -13.38 -16.72 5.05
CA ILE A 176 -13.80 -17.23 3.74
C ILE A 176 -12.76 -18.25 3.25
N SER A 177 -13.28 -19.38 2.82
CA SER A 177 -12.58 -20.57 2.31
C SER A 177 -12.01 -20.33 0.90
N LEU A 178 -10.81 -20.85 0.64
CA LEU A 178 -10.11 -20.76 -0.65
C LEU A 178 -10.68 -21.76 -1.66
N SER A 179 -11.02 -21.28 -2.83
CA SER A 179 -11.27 -22.10 -4.02
C SER A 179 -10.46 -21.55 -5.21
N SER A 180 -9.67 -22.43 -5.83
CA SER A 180 -8.80 -22.15 -6.98
C SER A 180 -9.58 -21.89 -8.27
N GLY A 181 -9.21 -20.86 -9.02
CA GLY A 181 -9.69 -20.62 -10.37
C GLY A 181 -8.80 -19.67 -11.17
N ASN A 182 -8.14 -20.21 -12.18
CA ASN A 182 -7.29 -19.48 -13.13
C ASN A 182 -8.14 -18.67 -14.12
N THR A 183 -7.95 -17.34 -14.18
CA THR A 183 -8.50 -16.55 -15.29
C THR A 183 -7.52 -15.44 -15.69
N PHE A 184 -6.99 -15.54 -16.89
CA PHE A 184 -6.14 -14.52 -17.51
C PHE A 184 -7.00 -13.34 -17.96
N TYR A 185 -6.81 -12.17 -17.35
CA TYR A 185 -7.35 -10.91 -17.85
C TYR A 185 -6.28 -10.13 -18.62
N ASN A 186 -6.48 -10.05 -19.92
CA ASN A 186 -5.66 -9.23 -20.82
C ASN A 186 -6.21 -7.79 -20.78
N ASN A 187 -5.78 -6.97 -19.83
CA ASN A 187 -6.20 -5.57 -19.72
C ASN A 187 -5.14 -4.66 -20.35
N LYS A 188 -5.43 -4.16 -21.56
CA LYS A 188 -4.61 -3.21 -22.31
C LYS A 188 -4.75 -1.78 -21.77
N ASN A 189 -4.46 -1.54 -20.52
CA ASN A 189 -4.34 -0.19 -20.01
C ASN A 189 -2.87 0.15 -19.84
N HIS A 190 -2.32 0.93 -20.76
CA HIS A 190 -0.99 1.51 -20.62
C HIS A 190 -1.00 2.52 -19.47
N LYS A 191 -0.51 2.10 -18.30
CA LYS A 191 -0.18 3.02 -17.21
C LYS A 191 1.24 3.52 -17.42
N ASN A 192 1.40 4.83 -17.55
CA ASN A 192 2.70 5.50 -17.65
C ASN A 192 2.96 6.29 -16.36
N CYS A 193 4.19 6.18 -15.85
CA CYS A 193 4.74 7.12 -14.88
C CYS A 193 5.40 8.26 -15.64
N THR A 194 4.99 9.49 -15.43
CA THR A 194 5.65 10.71 -15.91
C THR A 194 6.52 11.31 -14.83
#